data_4d99091dbfbaf9a24e26cb3848ee703d
#
_entry.id   4d99091dbfbaf9a24e26cb3848ee703d
#
_cell.length_a   1.000
_cell.length_b   1.000
_cell.length_c   1.000
_cell.angle_alpha   90.00
_cell.angle_beta   90.00
_cell.angle_gamma   90.00
#
_symmetry.space_group_name_H-M   'P 1'
#
loop_
_entity.id
_entity.type
_entity.pdbx_description
1 polymer ?
#
loop_
_entity_poly.entity_id
_entity_poly.type
_entity_poly.pdbx_seq_one_letter_code
_entity_poly.pdbx_strand_id
1 'polypeptide(L)'
;MARRKHDEGSVFKRKDGRYVAQLRLENGKKQQRYFKTEKEAHVALRKMLQEKDQGMLLTGPQQTLKAYLDQWLEQVHKHSIRISTYAMYRRVIDKHIIPTLGHIRLQRLTPQQVQAFYAQKIEQGYSPHWVKKFHIVLHAALENAVKWNLVAKNVCDLVKPPAVRRQEMQALTPEQARKLIEAAREDKLEAFLTLAVATGMRRGELLGLHWQDIDFEAGCLYVRRSVGRIGALGIRESEPKTQSGKRRVELPMFVLQTLQRHHEQQEVAQKSLGDRWHDQDIVFCNRYGGYTEISNLHVAFKRVLERAGLPDIRLHDLRHSAASILLSMGVNPKIVQELLGHSHISITLGIYSHIFPSMQKDAMQRMDDLFGEADKE
;
A
#
# COMPACT_ATOMS: atom_id res chain seq x y z
N MET A 1 -2.56 64.38 -11.11
CA MET A 1 -1.84 63.13 -10.71
C MET A 1 -2.85 62.00 -10.57
N ALA A 2 -2.86 61.04 -11.46
CA ALA A 2 -3.80 59.92 -11.40
C ALA A 2 -3.54 59.05 -10.14
N ARG A 3 -4.58 58.81 -9.35
CA ARG A 3 -4.52 57.88 -8.20
C ARG A 3 -4.17 56.46 -8.72
N ARG A 4 -2.95 55.98 -8.39
CA ARG A 4 -2.54 54.60 -8.70
C ARG A 4 -3.56 53.62 -8.13
N LYS A 5 -3.98 52.64 -8.92
CA LYS A 5 -4.90 51.57 -8.44
C LYS A 5 -4.26 50.83 -7.28
N HIS A 6 -5.07 50.43 -6.32
CA HIS A 6 -4.67 49.85 -5.02
C HIS A 6 -3.85 48.54 -5.09
N ASP A 7 -3.72 47.93 -6.29
CA ASP A 7 -3.13 46.62 -6.52
C ASP A 7 -1.71 46.60 -7.17
N GLU A 8 -1.15 47.78 -7.51
CA GLU A 8 0.09 47.86 -8.33
C GLU A 8 1.41 47.79 -7.53
N GLY A 9 1.34 47.67 -6.18
CA GLY A 9 2.54 47.74 -5.34
C GLY A 9 3.22 49.12 -5.34
N SER A 10 4.32 49.30 -4.61
CA SER A 10 5.01 50.59 -4.52
C SER A 10 6.53 50.40 -4.32
N VAL A 11 7.31 51.34 -4.89
CA VAL A 11 8.73 51.48 -4.59
C VAL A 11 8.91 52.83 -3.91
N PHE A 12 9.66 52.86 -2.79
CA PHE A 12 9.96 54.09 -2.05
C PHE A 12 11.33 53.96 -1.38
N LYS A 13 11.97 55.13 -1.11
CA LYS A 13 13.26 55.23 -0.42
C LYS A 13 13.01 55.38 1.10
N ARG A 14 13.72 54.59 1.89
CA ARG A 14 13.71 54.69 3.35
C ARG A 14 14.70 55.74 3.85
N LYS A 15 14.53 56.12 5.13
CA LYS A 15 15.44 57.06 5.81
C LYS A 15 16.90 56.53 5.91
N ASP A 16 17.10 55.21 5.85
CA ASP A 16 18.40 54.53 5.86
C ASP A 16 19.06 54.46 4.46
N GLY A 17 18.47 55.14 3.47
CA GLY A 17 19.02 55.23 2.11
C GLY A 17 18.65 54.05 1.18
N ARG A 18 18.09 52.98 1.69
CA ARG A 18 17.68 51.82 0.88
C ARG A 18 16.34 52.02 0.21
N TYR A 19 16.18 51.40 -0.96
CA TYR A 19 14.93 51.36 -1.71
C TYR A 19 14.15 50.11 -1.36
N VAL A 20 12.83 50.25 -1.23
CA VAL A 20 11.91 49.16 -0.87
C VAL A 20 10.93 48.95 -2.00
N ALA A 21 10.86 47.72 -2.51
CA ALA A 21 9.77 47.24 -3.32
C ALA A 21 8.74 46.62 -2.39
N GLN A 22 7.52 47.14 -2.36
CA GLN A 22 6.42 46.67 -1.51
C GLN A 22 5.23 46.25 -2.38
N LEU A 23 4.71 45.06 -2.11
CA LEU A 23 3.48 44.55 -2.69
C LEU A 23 2.48 44.23 -1.56
N ARG A 24 1.21 44.61 -1.74
CA ARG A 24 0.14 44.24 -0.81
C ARG A 24 -0.51 42.94 -1.29
N LEU A 25 -0.59 41.96 -0.38
CA LEU A 25 -1.23 40.67 -0.62
C LEU A 25 -2.72 40.75 -0.32
N GLU A 26 -3.53 39.83 -0.87
CA GLU A 26 -5.00 39.78 -0.67
C GLU A 26 -5.38 39.60 0.80
N ASN A 27 -4.54 38.93 1.60
CA ASN A 27 -4.71 38.79 3.05
C ASN A 27 -4.35 40.04 3.86
N GLY A 28 -4.14 41.19 3.19
CA GLY A 28 -3.79 42.47 3.81
C GLY A 28 -2.32 42.61 4.25
N LYS A 29 -1.51 41.53 4.21
CA LYS A 29 -0.09 41.59 4.55
C LYS A 29 0.70 42.27 3.47
N LYS A 30 1.79 42.94 3.86
CA LYS A 30 2.72 43.61 2.95
C LYS A 30 3.97 42.77 2.81
N GLN A 31 4.33 42.43 1.56
CA GLN A 31 5.64 41.82 1.26
C GLN A 31 6.60 42.92 0.85
N GLN A 32 7.77 42.98 1.49
CA GLN A 32 8.80 44.01 1.22
C GLN A 32 10.13 43.34 0.90
N ARG A 33 10.82 43.90 -0.10
CA ARG A 33 12.22 43.54 -0.45
C ARG A 33 13.05 44.80 -0.49
N TYR A 34 14.29 44.76 -0.01
CA TYR A 34 15.18 45.90 0.16
C TYR A 34 16.32 45.86 -0.86
N PHE A 35 16.63 47.00 -1.47
CA PHE A 35 17.61 47.13 -2.54
C PHE A 35 18.49 48.37 -2.34
N LYS A 36 19.68 48.39 -2.97
CA LYS A 36 20.60 49.52 -2.94
C LYS A 36 20.21 50.62 -3.94
N THR A 37 19.58 50.25 -5.06
CA THR A 37 19.19 51.18 -6.11
C THR A 37 17.70 51.13 -6.42
N GLU A 38 17.14 52.24 -6.89
CA GLU A 38 15.75 52.38 -7.31
C GLU A 38 15.40 51.44 -8.46
N LYS A 39 16.34 51.34 -9.44
CA LYS A 39 16.18 50.44 -10.59
C LYS A 39 16.00 48.96 -10.20
N GLU A 40 16.83 48.51 -9.28
CA GLU A 40 16.70 47.13 -8.72
C GLU A 40 15.33 46.92 -8.01
N ALA A 41 14.88 47.91 -7.24
CA ALA A 41 13.59 47.82 -6.55
C ALA A 41 12.42 47.76 -7.54
N HIS A 42 12.45 48.52 -8.64
CA HIS A 42 11.43 48.45 -9.68
C HIS A 42 11.44 47.13 -10.45
N VAL A 43 12.62 46.57 -10.77
CA VAL A 43 12.74 45.24 -11.40
C VAL A 43 12.15 44.16 -10.46
N ALA A 44 12.48 44.25 -9.18
CA ALA A 44 11.97 43.32 -8.20
C ALA A 44 10.45 43.45 -8.00
N LEU A 45 9.90 44.66 -8.02
CA LEU A 45 8.44 44.89 -7.93
C LEU A 45 7.73 44.27 -9.13
N ARG A 46 8.22 44.46 -10.34
CA ARG A 46 7.67 43.85 -11.58
C ARG A 46 7.68 42.31 -11.46
N LYS A 47 8.78 41.75 -10.96
CA LYS A 47 8.87 40.31 -10.74
C LYS A 47 7.89 39.82 -9.66
N MET A 48 7.71 40.58 -8.57
CA MET A 48 6.72 40.26 -7.53
C MET A 48 5.29 40.34 -8.06
N LEU A 49 4.97 41.30 -8.93
CA LEU A 49 3.66 41.40 -9.58
C LEU A 49 3.42 40.21 -10.52
N GLN A 50 4.40 39.88 -11.35
CA GLN A 50 4.31 38.69 -12.21
C GLN A 50 4.16 37.40 -11.43
N GLU A 51 4.87 37.25 -10.31
CA GLU A 51 4.71 36.11 -9.38
C GLU A 51 3.32 36.09 -8.75
N LYS A 52 2.71 37.25 -8.47
CA LYS A 52 1.32 37.42 -7.99
C LYS A 52 0.31 36.98 -9.04
N ASP A 53 0.43 37.50 -10.25
CA ASP A 53 -0.50 37.22 -11.37
C ASP A 53 -0.45 35.75 -11.82
N GLN A 54 0.70 35.10 -11.65
CA GLN A 54 0.89 33.67 -11.90
C GLN A 54 0.49 32.77 -10.70
N GLY A 55 -0.07 33.34 -9.63
CA GLY A 55 -0.41 32.60 -8.41
C GLY A 55 0.81 32.05 -7.66
N MET A 56 2.02 32.49 -7.99
CA MET A 56 3.27 31.99 -7.41
C MET A 56 3.73 32.76 -6.16
N LEU A 57 2.99 33.76 -5.72
CA LEU A 57 3.29 34.47 -4.47
C LEU A 57 2.97 33.57 -3.27
N LEU A 58 4.01 33.08 -2.69
CA LEU A 58 3.94 32.22 -1.50
C LEU A 58 3.43 33.07 -0.32
N THR A 59 2.18 32.85 0.08
CA THR A 59 1.51 33.59 1.18
C THR A 59 1.66 32.89 2.53
N GLY A 60 2.20 31.68 2.53
CA GLY A 60 2.35 30.83 3.70
C GLY A 60 3.51 31.23 4.64
N PRO A 61 3.43 30.85 5.92
CA PRO A 61 4.50 31.10 6.87
C PRO A 61 5.81 30.40 6.42
N GLN A 62 6.96 31.03 6.71
CA GLN A 62 8.26 30.40 6.48
C GLN A 62 8.47 29.31 7.53
N GLN A 63 8.11 28.08 7.19
CA GLN A 63 8.26 26.91 8.05
C GLN A 63 9.28 25.91 7.50
N THR A 64 9.82 25.08 8.37
CA THR A 64 10.70 23.97 7.99
C THR A 64 9.87 22.84 7.36
N LEU A 65 10.51 21.98 6.55
CA LEU A 65 9.87 20.79 6.02
C LEU A 65 9.34 19.89 7.15
N LYS A 66 10.08 19.77 8.28
CA LYS A 66 9.63 19.03 9.46
C LYS A 66 8.29 19.57 9.98
N ALA A 67 8.20 20.87 10.28
CA ALA A 67 7.00 21.49 10.81
C ALA A 67 5.81 21.31 9.87
N TYR A 68 6.05 21.44 8.55
CA TYR A 68 5.03 21.21 7.54
C TYR A 68 4.55 19.74 7.53
N LEU A 69 5.47 18.77 7.49
CA LEU A 69 5.13 17.35 7.43
C LEU A 69 4.36 16.88 8.67
N ASP A 70 4.72 17.39 9.85
CA ASP A 70 4.00 17.10 11.09
C ASP A 70 2.56 17.63 11.02
N GLN A 71 2.38 18.88 10.60
CA GLN A 71 1.05 19.49 10.43
C GLN A 71 0.23 18.77 9.36
N TRP A 72 0.84 18.49 8.20
CA TRP A 72 0.18 17.81 7.09
C TRP A 72 -0.34 16.41 7.48
N LEU A 73 0.49 15.63 8.18
CA LEU A 73 0.11 14.28 8.56
C LEU A 73 -1.02 14.28 9.59
N GLU A 74 -1.00 15.19 10.57
CA GLU A 74 -2.05 15.29 11.59
C GLU A 74 -3.36 15.85 11.04
N GLN A 75 -3.30 16.93 10.25
CA GLN A 75 -4.51 17.64 9.82
C GLN A 75 -5.17 17.02 8.57
N VAL A 76 -4.36 16.48 7.63
CA VAL A 76 -4.91 15.97 6.36
C VAL A 76 -5.18 14.48 6.44
N HIS A 77 -4.27 13.70 7.04
CA HIS A 77 -4.30 12.25 6.88
C HIS A 77 -4.82 11.48 8.09
N LYS A 78 -4.75 12.04 9.29
CA LYS A 78 -5.14 11.31 10.51
C LYS A 78 -6.55 10.71 10.45
N HIS A 79 -7.49 11.43 9.83
CA HIS A 79 -8.88 11.03 9.73
C HIS A 79 -9.31 10.56 8.33
N SER A 80 -8.45 10.72 7.31
CA SER A 80 -8.78 10.41 5.91
C SER A 80 -8.15 9.12 5.39
N ILE A 81 -7.09 8.62 6.04
CA ILE A 81 -6.42 7.39 5.64
C ILE A 81 -6.50 6.33 6.73
N ARG A 82 -6.31 5.05 6.33
CA ARG A 82 -6.29 3.94 7.27
C ARG A 82 -5.13 4.09 8.26
N ILE A 83 -5.35 3.66 9.50
CA ILE A 83 -4.36 3.71 10.59
C ILE A 83 -3.03 3.03 10.21
N SER A 84 -3.06 1.97 9.41
CA SER A 84 -1.85 1.29 8.91
C SER A 84 -1.06 2.16 7.93
N THR A 85 -1.75 2.91 7.06
CA THR A 85 -1.12 3.86 6.13
C THR A 85 -0.56 5.06 6.88
N TYR A 86 -1.32 5.58 7.84
CA TYR A 86 -0.85 6.66 8.72
C TYR A 86 0.42 6.26 9.48
N ALA A 87 0.43 5.08 10.10
CA ALA A 87 1.61 4.57 10.82
C ALA A 87 2.83 4.39 9.90
N MET A 88 2.61 3.95 8.66
CA MET A 88 3.67 3.85 7.66
C MET A 88 4.19 5.23 7.24
N TYR A 89 3.29 6.21 6.99
CA TYR A 89 3.68 7.59 6.66
C TYR A 89 4.46 8.22 7.81
N ARG A 90 3.98 8.12 9.05
CA ARG A 90 4.67 8.60 10.27
C ARG A 90 6.07 8.01 10.36
N ARG A 91 6.20 6.68 10.20
CA ARG A 91 7.51 6.02 10.23
C ARG A 91 8.46 6.53 9.15
N VAL A 92 7.97 6.70 7.91
CA VAL A 92 8.77 7.22 6.80
C VAL A 92 9.22 8.65 7.07
N ILE A 93 8.34 9.50 7.54
CA ILE A 93 8.61 10.89 7.87
C ILE A 93 9.65 10.97 8.99
N ASP A 94 9.39 10.34 10.14
CA ASP A 94 10.22 10.49 11.35
C ASP A 94 11.60 9.82 11.21
N LYS A 95 11.65 8.64 10.59
CA LYS A 95 12.89 7.85 10.54
C LYS A 95 13.74 8.13 9.31
N HIS A 96 13.17 8.70 8.25
CA HIS A 96 13.91 8.83 6.98
C HIS A 96 13.93 10.25 6.44
N ILE A 97 12.78 10.96 6.37
CA ILE A 97 12.71 12.28 5.73
C ILE A 97 13.21 13.37 6.68
N ILE A 98 12.68 13.46 7.89
CA ILE A 98 13.04 14.51 8.86
C ILE A 98 14.52 14.53 9.19
N PRO A 99 15.23 13.42 9.45
CA PRO A 99 16.63 13.45 9.81
C PRO A 99 17.53 14.05 8.71
N THR A 100 17.14 13.95 7.45
CA THR A 100 17.95 14.42 6.31
C THR A 100 17.48 15.76 5.77
N LEU A 101 16.16 15.93 5.59
CA LEU A 101 15.59 17.09 4.89
C LEU A 101 14.77 18.00 5.82
N GLY A 102 14.43 17.56 7.02
CA GLY A 102 13.49 18.24 7.91
C GLY A 102 13.89 19.66 8.35
N HIS A 103 15.19 19.97 8.40
CA HIS A 103 15.72 21.28 8.77
C HIS A 103 15.60 22.33 7.64
N ILE A 104 15.40 21.89 6.39
CA ILE A 104 15.30 22.76 5.22
C ILE A 104 13.97 23.52 5.27
N ARG A 105 13.99 24.81 4.96
CA ARG A 105 12.75 25.59 4.79
C ARG A 105 11.96 25.03 3.60
N LEU A 106 10.66 24.81 3.77
CA LEU A 106 9.80 24.21 2.77
C LEU A 106 9.94 24.88 1.39
N GLN A 107 9.97 26.23 1.35
CA GLN A 107 10.11 27.02 0.12
C GLN A 107 11.52 26.96 -0.51
N ARG A 108 12.51 26.43 0.22
CA ARG A 108 13.91 26.32 -0.26
C ARG A 108 14.31 24.90 -0.59
N LEU A 109 13.40 23.94 -0.47
CA LEU A 109 13.66 22.55 -0.88
C LEU A 109 13.88 22.51 -2.40
N THR A 110 14.99 21.88 -2.81
CA THR A 110 15.38 21.79 -4.22
C THR A 110 15.32 20.36 -4.73
N PRO A 111 15.12 20.14 -6.06
CA PRO A 111 15.17 18.81 -6.64
C PRO A 111 16.49 18.08 -6.37
N GLN A 112 17.61 18.80 -6.38
CA GLN A 112 18.94 18.25 -6.11
C GLN A 112 19.04 17.66 -4.70
N GLN A 113 18.49 18.35 -3.70
CA GLN A 113 18.48 17.86 -2.31
C GLN A 113 17.62 16.58 -2.18
N VAL A 114 16.47 16.53 -2.86
CA VAL A 114 15.62 15.33 -2.88
C VAL A 114 16.31 14.16 -3.61
N GLN A 115 16.98 14.44 -4.74
CA GLN A 115 17.74 13.43 -5.48
C GLN A 115 18.92 12.89 -4.66
N ALA A 116 19.66 13.77 -3.97
CA ALA A 116 20.75 13.39 -3.08
C ALA A 116 20.25 12.53 -1.90
N PHE A 117 19.08 12.85 -1.34
CA PHE A 117 18.44 12.04 -0.32
C PHE A 117 18.15 10.61 -0.83
N TYR A 118 17.67 10.44 -2.06
CA TYR A 118 17.43 9.09 -2.61
C TYR A 118 18.74 8.32 -2.81
N ALA A 119 19.79 8.96 -3.33
CA ALA A 119 21.10 8.36 -3.50
C ALA A 119 21.67 7.90 -2.15
N GLN A 120 21.64 8.77 -1.14
CA GLN A 120 22.08 8.45 0.21
C GLN A 120 21.33 7.23 0.80
N LYS A 121 20.02 7.13 0.56
CA LYS A 121 19.23 5.99 1.06
C LYS A 121 19.60 4.68 0.36
N ILE A 122 19.91 4.70 -0.93
CA ILE A 122 20.44 3.52 -1.64
C ILE A 122 21.80 3.12 -1.09
N GLU A 123 22.73 4.06 -0.88
CA GLU A 123 24.04 3.81 -0.28
C GLU A 123 23.94 3.23 1.14
N GLN A 124 22.92 3.63 1.91
CA GLN A 124 22.59 3.04 3.20
C GLN A 124 21.97 1.64 3.14
N GLY A 125 21.87 1.02 1.94
CA GLY A 125 21.35 -0.34 1.75
C GLY A 125 19.82 -0.44 1.66
N TYR A 126 19.08 0.67 1.57
CA TYR A 126 17.64 0.60 1.34
C TYR A 126 17.33 0.15 -0.09
N SER A 127 16.38 -0.79 -0.24
CA SER A 127 15.97 -1.24 -1.56
C SER A 127 15.29 -0.12 -2.39
N PRO A 128 15.36 -0.18 -3.73
CA PRO A 128 14.63 0.74 -4.62
C PRO A 128 13.14 0.88 -4.29
N HIS A 129 12.53 -0.21 -3.84
CA HIS A 129 11.12 -0.22 -3.39
C HIS A 129 10.88 0.68 -2.16
N TRP A 130 11.80 0.69 -1.18
CA TRP A 130 11.71 1.58 -0.03
C TRP A 130 11.92 3.04 -0.41
N VAL A 131 12.90 3.34 -1.26
CA VAL A 131 13.15 4.72 -1.73
C VAL A 131 11.96 5.24 -2.52
N LYS A 132 11.31 4.40 -3.33
CA LYS A 132 10.04 4.75 -3.99
C LYS A 132 8.92 5.07 -2.99
N LYS A 133 8.85 4.38 -1.85
CA LYS A 133 7.90 4.74 -0.77
C LYS A 133 8.20 6.10 -0.16
N PHE A 134 9.49 6.44 0.05
CA PHE A 134 9.87 7.77 0.53
C PHE A 134 9.43 8.86 -0.45
N HIS A 135 9.66 8.63 -1.76
CA HIS A 135 9.18 9.53 -2.82
C HIS A 135 7.67 9.72 -2.77
N ILE A 136 6.88 8.64 -2.69
CA ILE A 136 5.42 8.71 -2.65
C ILE A 136 4.92 9.57 -1.48
N VAL A 137 5.49 9.41 -0.29
CA VAL A 137 5.10 10.17 0.91
C VAL A 137 5.47 11.65 0.75
N LEU A 138 6.71 11.95 0.32
CA LEU A 138 7.18 13.31 0.13
C LEU A 138 6.43 14.02 -0.99
N HIS A 139 6.19 13.34 -2.12
CA HIS A 139 5.43 13.85 -3.25
C HIS A 139 3.99 14.21 -2.83
N ALA A 140 3.30 13.30 -2.13
CA ALA A 140 1.93 13.55 -1.65
C ALA A 140 1.87 14.76 -0.70
N ALA A 141 2.84 14.91 0.18
CA ALA A 141 2.92 16.07 1.07
C ALA A 141 3.14 17.37 0.27
N LEU A 142 4.11 17.37 -0.64
CA LEU A 142 4.42 18.57 -1.44
C LEU A 142 3.31 18.93 -2.42
N GLU A 143 2.55 17.97 -2.92
CA GLU A 143 1.35 18.22 -3.73
C GLU A 143 0.27 19.01 -2.95
N ASN A 144 0.06 18.66 -1.67
CA ASN A 144 -0.80 19.45 -0.79
C ASN A 144 -0.19 20.83 -0.48
N ALA A 145 1.13 20.94 -0.36
CA ALA A 145 1.79 22.23 -0.17
C ALA A 145 1.57 23.16 -1.37
N VAL A 146 1.57 22.64 -2.59
CA VAL A 146 1.20 23.39 -3.80
C VAL A 146 -0.26 23.85 -3.74
N LYS A 147 -1.20 22.94 -3.44
CA LYS A 147 -2.63 23.26 -3.30
C LYS A 147 -2.91 24.32 -2.24
N TRP A 148 -2.10 24.37 -1.21
CA TRP A 148 -2.19 25.36 -0.13
C TRP A 148 -1.36 26.65 -0.40
N ASN A 149 -0.80 26.81 -1.59
CA ASN A 149 0.06 27.93 -1.97
C ASN A 149 1.24 28.16 -1.00
N LEU A 150 1.76 27.09 -0.39
CA LEU A 150 2.95 27.12 0.46
C LEU A 150 4.24 27.04 -0.36
N VAL A 151 4.17 26.37 -1.51
CA VAL A 151 5.24 26.26 -2.53
C VAL A 151 4.65 26.43 -3.91
N ALA A 152 5.44 26.98 -4.86
CA ALA A 152 4.96 27.23 -6.22
C ALA A 152 4.84 25.95 -7.07
N LYS A 153 5.65 24.93 -6.78
CA LYS A 153 5.66 23.65 -7.52
C LYS A 153 6.13 22.52 -6.62
N ASN A 154 5.74 21.30 -6.98
CA ASN A 154 6.22 20.09 -6.35
C ASN A 154 7.61 19.73 -6.90
N VAL A 155 8.64 19.84 -6.08
CA VAL A 155 10.02 19.52 -6.51
C VAL A 155 10.22 18.01 -6.78
N CYS A 156 9.36 17.16 -6.25
CA CYS A 156 9.39 15.73 -6.50
C CYS A 156 9.03 15.37 -7.94
N ASP A 157 8.32 16.23 -8.70
CA ASP A 157 8.02 16.02 -10.12
C ASP A 157 9.27 16.09 -11.00
N LEU A 158 10.30 16.78 -10.50
CA LEU A 158 11.57 17.02 -11.19
C LEU A 158 12.66 16.01 -10.84
N VAL A 159 12.34 14.98 -10.03
CA VAL A 159 13.29 13.93 -9.63
C VAL A 159 12.78 12.55 -10.03
N LYS A 160 13.70 11.63 -10.32
CA LYS A 160 13.38 10.26 -10.66
C LYS A 160 13.73 9.33 -9.48
N PRO A 161 12.75 8.73 -8.80
CA PRO A 161 13.04 7.67 -7.85
C PRO A 161 13.65 6.46 -8.58
N PRO A 162 14.43 5.62 -7.89
CA PRO A 162 15.03 4.42 -8.49
C PRO A 162 13.96 3.52 -9.11
N ALA A 163 14.29 2.93 -10.26
CA ALA A 163 13.41 1.95 -10.91
C ALA A 163 13.29 0.70 -10.04
N VAL A 164 12.04 0.28 -9.80
CA VAL A 164 11.74 -0.98 -9.11
C VAL A 164 11.52 -2.05 -10.15
N ARG A 165 12.43 -3.02 -10.24
CA ARG A 165 12.21 -4.22 -11.05
C ARG A 165 11.04 -5.01 -10.45
N ARG A 166 10.04 -5.33 -11.25
CA ARG A 166 9.00 -6.28 -10.82
C ARG A 166 9.66 -7.65 -10.67
N GLN A 167 9.63 -8.21 -9.46
CA GLN A 167 9.92 -9.63 -9.31
C GLN A 167 8.80 -10.41 -9.99
N GLU A 168 9.18 -11.37 -10.81
CA GLU A 168 8.22 -12.34 -11.34
C GLU A 168 7.57 -13.09 -10.18
N MET A 169 6.26 -13.20 -10.26
CA MET A 169 5.50 -13.92 -9.25
C MET A 169 5.62 -15.41 -9.54
N GLN A 170 6.12 -16.17 -8.57
CA GLN A 170 6.20 -17.62 -8.65
C GLN A 170 4.89 -18.21 -8.10
N ALA A 171 4.04 -18.68 -9.00
CA ALA A 171 2.87 -19.47 -8.63
C ALA A 171 3.25 -20.95 -8.59
N LEU A 172 2.73 -21.69 -7.61
CA LEU A 172 2.87 -23.14 -7.55
C LEU A 172 1.99 -23.78 -8.64
N THR A 173 2.50 -24.84 -9.25
CA THR A 173 1.68 -25.73 -10.09
C THR A 173 0.70 -26.53 -9.23
N PRO A 174 -0.35 -27.16 -9.82
CA PRO A 174 -1.26 -28.05 -9.08
C PRO A 174 -0.53 -29.14 -8.29
N GLU A 175 0.51 -29.76 -8.89
CA GLU A 175 1.34 -30.80 -8.26
C GLU A 175 2.14 -30.27 -7.09
N GLN A 176 2.72 -29.06 -7.24
CA GLN A 176 3.47 -28.39 -6.16
C GLN A 176 2.54 -27.99 -5.02
N ALA A 177 1.34 -27.50 -5.33
CA ALA A 177 0.34 -27.15 -4.32
C ALA A 177 -0.12 -28.39 -3.53
N ARG A 178 -0.28 -29.55 -4.22
CA ARG A 178 -0.58 -30.83 -3.57
C ARG A 178 0.55 -31.26 -2.64
N LYS A 179 1.80 -31.19 -3.10
CA LYS A 179 2.98 -31.48 -2.27
C LYS A 179 3.08 -30.60 -1.03
N LEU A 180 2.72 -29.31 -1.17
CA LEU A 180 2.70 -28.38 -0.04
C LEU A 180 1.67 -28.80 1.02
N ILE A 181 0.44 -29.13 0.60
CA ILE A 181 -0.62 -29.57 1.51
C ILE A 181 -0.21 -30.90 2.19
N GLU A 182 0.37 -31.84 1.44
CA GLU A 182 0.81 -33.11 1.98
C GLU A 182 1.95 -32.96 3.00
N ALA A 183 2.95 -32.11 2.69
CA ALA A 183 4.03 -31.79 3.62
C ALA A 183 3.55 -31.01 4.87
N ALA A 184 2.40 -30.34 4.78
CA ALA A 184 1.77 -29.68 5.91
C ALA A 184 0.88 -30.61 6.77
N ARG A 185 0.64 -31.83 6.34
CA ARG A 185 -0.22 -32.78 7.06
C ARG A 185 0.32 -33.00 8.47
N GLU A 186 -0.57 -32.98 9.47
CA GLU A 186 -0.25 -33.08 10.91
C GLU A 186 0.58 -31.88 11.47
N ASP A 187 0.92 -30.89 10.62
CA ASP A 187 1.56 -29.67 11.07
C ASP A 187 0.49 -28.67 11.54
N LYS A 188 0.85 -27.80 12.48
CA LYS A 188 -0.04 -26.71 12.96
C LYS A 188 -0.50 -25.77 11.84
N LEU A 189 0.17 -25.78 10.70
CA LEU A 189 -0.18 -24.99 9.52
C LEU A 189 -1.04 -25.75 8.50
N GLU A 190 -1.38 -27.03 8.72
CA GLU A 190 -2.15 -27.81 7.75
C GLU A 190 -3.43 -27.08 7.32
N ALA A 191 -4.28 -26.72 8.28
CA ALA A 191 -5.54 -26.05 7.99
C ALA A 191 -5.36 -24.66 7.35
N PHE A 192 -4.35 -23.90 7.82
CA PHE A 192 -4.04 -22.60 7.27
C PHE A 192 -3.61 -22.68 5.79
N LEU A 193 -2.69 -23.58 5.47
CA LEU A 193 -2.15 -23.74 4.12
C LEU A 193 -3.18 -24.35 3.17
N THR A 194 -3.95 -25.33 3.63
CA THR A 194 -5.04 -25.94 2.88
C THR A 194 -6.09 -24.88 2.48
N LEU A 195 -6.55 -24.07 3.44
CA LEU A 195 -7.50 -23.00 3.18
C LEU A 195 -6.90 -21.92 2.28
N ALA A 196 -5.62 -21.53 2.49
CA ALA A 196 -4.93 -20.54 1.68
C ALA A 196 -4.81 -20.95 0.21
N VAL A 197 -4.45 -22.21 -0.07
CA VAL A 197 -4.31 -22.75 -1.43
C VAL A 197 -5.67 -22.92 -2.10
N ALA A 198 -6.67 -23.41 -1.37
CA ALA A 198 -7.99 -23.67 -1.95
C ALA A 198 -8.76 -22.38 -2.29
N THR A 199 -8.64 -21.34 -1.47
CA THR A 199 -9.48 -20.12 -1.57
C THR A 199 -8.72 -18.88 -2.07
N GLY A 200 -7.40 -18.87 -1.99
CA GLY A 200 -6.60 -17.69 -2.30
C GLY A 200 -6.88 -16.48 -1.40
N MET A 201 -7.41 -16.67 -0.20
CA MET A 201 -7.64 -15.59 0.77
C MET A 201 -6.34 -14.84 1.09
N ARG A 202 -6.44 -13.54 1.37
CA ARG A 202 -5.28 -12.78 1.81
C ARG A 202 -4.82 -13.26 3.19
N ARG A 203 -3.50 -13.24 3.44
CA ARG A 203 -2.95 -13.63 4.77
C ARG A 203 -3.68 -12.95 5.93
N GLY A 204 -3.98 -11.65 5.80
CA GLY A 204 -4.67 -10.93 6.86
C GLY A 204 -6.14 -11.34 7.03
N GLU A 205 -6.81 -11.79 5.98
CA GLU A 205 -8.16 -12.36 6.01
C GLU A 205 -8.15 -13.72 6.71
N LEU A 206 -7.18 -14.58 6.39
CA LEU A 206 -6.97 -15.87 7.06
C LEU A 206 -6.71 -15.70 8.56
N LEU A 207 -5.76 -14.82 8.94
CA LEU A 207 -5.42 -14.56 10.34
C LEU A 207 -6.55 -13.86 11.13
N GLY A 208 -7.50 -13.23 10.44
CA GLY A 208 -8.67 -12.60 11.03
C GLY A 208 -9.93 -13.45 10.95
N LEU A 209 -9.83 -14.71 10.53
CA LEU A 209 -10.98 -15.62 10.46
C LEU A 209 -11.34 -16.11 11.85
N HIS A 210 -12.63 -16.04 12.17
CA HIS A 210 -13.20 -16.54 13.41
C HIS A 210 -14.05 -17.77 13.12
N TRP A 211 -14.24 -18.65 14.11
CA TRP A 211 -15.05 -19.85 13.95
C TRP A 211 -16.50 -19.53 13.59
N GLN A 212 -17.07 -18.49 14.19
CA GLN A 212 -18.41 -17.98 13.85
C GLN A 212 -18.57 -17.50 12.40
N ASP A 213 -17.46 -17.31 11.65
CA ASP A 213 -17.48 -16.93 10.24
C ASP A 213 -17.56 -18.15 9.32
N ILE A 214 -17.43 -19.37 9.84
CA ILE A 214 -17.47 -20.64 9.10
C ILE A 214 -18.81 -21.32 9.35
N ASP A 215 -19.51 -21.56 8.26
CA ASP A 215 -20.75 -22.34 8.26
C ASP A 215 -20.44 -23.74 7.72
N PHE A 216 -20.30 -24.71 8.62
CA PHE A 216 -19.97 -26.09 8.27
C PHE A 216 -21.15 -26.81 7.58
N GLU A 217 -22.41 -26.42 7.88
CA GLU A 217 -23.60 -27.01 7.26
C GLU A 217 -23.78 -26.49 5.82
N ALA A 218 -23.67 -25.18 5.64
CA ALA A 218 -23.74 -24.56 4.33
C ALA A 218 -22.45 -24.73 3.50
N GLY A 219 -21.35 -25.26 4.08
CA GLY A 219 -20.09 -25.48 3.40
C GLY A 219 -19.38 -24.22 2.94
N CYS A 220 -19.49 -23.13 3.68
CA CYS A 220 -18.94 -21.85 3.28
C CYS A 220 -18.34 -21.03 4.44
N LEU A 221 -17.60 -19.99 4.12
CA LEU A 221 -17.15 -18.99 5.09
C LEU A 221 -17.43 -17.56 4.62
N TYR A 222 -17.43 -16.64 5.58
CA TYR A 222 -17.62 -15.21 5.34
C TYR A 222 -16.36 -14.42 5.70
N VAL A 223 -15.77 -13.73 4.74
CA VAL A 223 -14.65 -12.81 4.98
C VAL A 223 -15.19 -11.50 5.50
N ARG A 224 -15.05 -11.25 6.80
CA ARG A 224 -15.59 -10.04 7.46
C ARG A 224 -14.51 -9.08 7.92
N ARG A 225 -13.30 -9.57 8.18
CA ARG A 225 -12.20 -8.81 8.78
C ARG A 225 -10.84 -9.19 8.22
N SER A 226 -9.84 -8.40 8.54
CA SER A 226 -8.45 -8.64 8.16
C SER A 226 -7.53 -8.20 9.29
N VAL A 227 -6.54 -8.99 9.62
CA VAL A 227 -5.57 -8.75 10.69
C VAL A 227 -4.23 -8.32 10.11
N GLY A 228 -3.62 -7.31 10.70
CA GLY A 228 -2.29 -6.83 10.35
C GLY A 228 -1.54 -6.19 11.50
N ARG A 229 -0.22 -6.18 11.42
CA ARG A 229 0.62 -5.48 12.40
C ARG A 229 0.75 -4.00 12.05
N ILE A 230 0.42 -3.12 13.01
CA ILE A 230 0.45 -1.67 12.83
C ILE A 230 1.53 -1.06 13.73
N GLY A 231 2.77 -1.07 13.28
CA GLY A 231 3.90 -0.44 14.00
C GLY A 231 3.94 -0.82 15.48
N ALA A 232 4.00 0.18 16.36
CA ALA A 232 4.01 0.00 17.82
C ALA A 232 2.63 -0.39 18.39
N LEU A 233 1.53 -0.24 17.65
CA LEU A 233 0.19 -0.63 18.10
C LEU A 233 -0.01 -2.15 18.11
N GLY A 234 0.96 -2.92 17.60
CA GLY A 234 0.87 -4.38 17.55
C GLY A 234 -0.08 -4.89 16.48
N ILE A 235 -0.61 -6.09 16.70
CA ILE A 235 -1.59 -6.73 15.82
C ILE A 235 -2.96 -6.08 16.06
N ARG A 236 -3.64 -5.75 14.97
CA ARG A 236 -4.98 -5.13 14.99
C ARG A 236 -5.86 -5.70 13.90
N GLU A 237 -7.12 -5.86 14.23
CA GLU A 237 -8.17 -6.08 13.26
C GLU A 237 -8.52 -4.80 12.50
N SER A 238 -8.96 -4.98 11.30
CA SER A 238 -9.53 -3.93 10.46
C SER A 238 -10.55 -4.55 9.50
N GLU A 239 -11.47 -3.74 9.03
CA GLU A 239 -12.32 -4.17 7.91
C GLU A 239 -11.49 -4.44 6.64
N PRO A 240 -11.94 -5.33 5.75
CA PRO A 240 -11.32 -5.54 4.45
C PRO A 240 -11.12 -4.22 3.70
N LYS A 241 -10.07 -4.14 2.87
CA LYS A 241 -9.68 -2.88 2.20
C LYS A 241 -10.71 -2.35 1.21
N THR A 242 -11.57 -3.19 0.68
CA THR A 242 -12.58 -2.87 -0.33
C THR A 242 -13.91 -3.53 0.03
N GLN A 243 -15.01 -2.99 -0.51
CA GLN A 243 -16.35 -3.60 -0.39
C GLN A 243 -16.33 -5.06 -0.89
N SER A 244 -15.64 -5.32 -2.01
CA SER A 244 -15.42 -6.66 -2.57
C SER A 244 -14.57 -7.58 -1.69
N GLY A 245 -13.97 -7.03 -0.62
CA GLY A 245 -13.27 -7.83 0.39
C GLY A 245 -14.22 -8.55 1.33
N LYS A 246 -15.42 -8.01 1.60
CA LYS A 246 -16.49 -8.71 2.34
C LYS A 246 -17.20 -9.63 1.35
N ARG A 247 -17.02 -10.93 1.49
CA ARG A 247 -17.55 -11.92 0.56
C ARG A 247 -17.79 -13.26 1.23
N ARG A 248 -18.71 -14.03 0.68
CA ARG A 248 -18.89 -15.44 0.94
C ARG A 248 -17.93 -16.25 0.06
N VAL A 249 -17.34 -17.30 0.59
CA VAL A 249 -16.45 -18.23 -0.10
C VAL A 249 -16.93 -19.65 0.14
N GLU A 250 -17.26 -20.36 -0.92
CA GLU A 250 -17.60 -21.78 -0.88
C GLU A 250 -16.36 -22.62 -0.57
N LEU A 251 -16.49 -23.62 0.24
CA LEU A 251 -15.39 -24.48 0.68
C LEU A 251 -15.56 -25.91 0.15
N PRO A 252 -14.52 -26.45 -0.51
CA PRO A 252 -14.52 -27.87 -0.85
C PRO A 252 -14.52 -28.75 0.40
N MET A 253 -15.08 -29.96 0.29
CA MET A 253 -15.23 -30.89 1.41
C MET A 253 -13.91 -31.20 2.14
N PHE A 254 -12.80 -31.36 1.42
CA PHE A 254 -11.49 -31.61 2.04
C PHE A 254 -11.01 -30.45 2.91
N VAL A 255 -11.39 -29.21 2.60
CA VAL A 255 -11.09 -28.02 3.41
C VAL A 255 -11.93 -28.05 4.68
N LEU A 256 -13.23 -28.34 4.57
CA LEU A 256 -14.14 -28.44 5.73
C LEU A 256 -13.68 -29.52 6.71
N GLN A 257 -13.32 -30.69 6.21
CA GLN A 257 -12.79 -31.78 7.04
C GLN A 257 -11.48 -31.38 7.76
N THR A 258 -10.60 -30.67 7.05
CA THR A 258 -9.34 -30.20 7.65
C THR A 258 -9.59 -29.11 8.70
N LEU A 259 -10.53 -28.20 8.48
CA LEU A 259 -10.93 -27.19 9.45
C LEU A 259 -11.59 -27.81 10.68
N GLN A 260 -12.39 -28.85 10.50
CA GLN A 260 -13.04 -29.56 11.60
C GLN A 260 -12.01 -30.25 12.51
N ARG A 261 -11.06 -30.99 11.93
CA ARG A 261 -9.93 -31.55 12.69
C ARG A 261 -9.13 -30.49 13.44
N HIS A 262 -8.90 -29.35 12.79
CA HIS A 262 -8.20 -28.21 13.40
C HIS A 262 -8.97 -27.64 14.59
N HIS A 263 -10.30 -27.55 14.50
CA HIS A 263 -11.18 -27.10 15.58
C HIS A 263 -11.09 -28.03 16.78
N GLU A 264 -11.22 -29.35 16.55
CA GLU A 264 -11.11 -30.37 17.60
C GLU A 264 -9.74 -30.32 18.32
N GLN A 265 -8.65 -30.18 17.56
CA GLN A 265 -7.30 -30.03 18.14
C GLN A 265 -7.17 -28.72 18.95
N GLN A 266 -7.80 -27.66 18.53
CA GLN A 266 -7.80 -26.39 19.25
C GLN A 266 -8.60 -26.47 20.54
N GLU A 267 -9.75 -27.16 20.56
CA GLU A 267 -10.52 -27.41 21.78
C GLU A 267 -9.74 -28.23 22.82
N VAL A 268 -9.00 -29.27 22.37
CA VAL A 268 -8.12 -30.03 23.24
C VAL A 268 -7.04 -29.14 23.85
N ALA A 269 -6.42 -28.29 23.05
CA ALA A 269 -5.40 -27.35 23.52
C ALA A 269 -5.99 -26.32 24.52
N GLN A 270 -7.18 -25.81 24.25
CA GLN A 270 -7.91 -24.90 25.13
C GLN A 270 -8.17 -25.55 26.50
N LYS A 271 -8.72 -26.77 26.52
CA LYS A 271 -8.98 -27.52 27.75
C LYS A 271 -7.69 -27.77 28.55
N SER A 272 -6.58 -28.09 27.86
CA SER A 272 -5.28 -28.35 28.51
C SER A 272 -4.66 -27.10 29.15
N LEU A 273 -4.90 -25.91 28.58
CA LEU A 273 -4.34 -24.64 29.06
C LEU A 273 -5.18 -23.97 30.14
N GLY A 274 -6.49 -24.28 30.21
CA GLY A 274 -7.41 -23.68 31.18
C GLY A 274 -7.36 -22.15 31.17
N ASP A 275 -7.17 -21.53 32.33
CA ASP A 275 -7.17 -20.08 32.54
C ASP A 275 -6.08 -19.34 31.74
N ARG A 276 -5.08 -20.04 31.20
CA ARG A 276 -4.05 -19.44 30.34
C ARG A 276 -4.49 -19.25 28.87
N TRP A 277 -5.64 -19.81 28.50
CA TRP A 277 -6.24 -19.64 27.20
C TRP A 277 -7.05 -18.35 27.15
N HIS A 278 -6.77 -17.51 26.15
CA HIS A 278 -7.54 -16.29 25.86
C HIS A 278 -8.44 -16.56 24.67
N ASP A 279 -9.67 -16.98 24.94
CA ASP A 279 -10.62 -17.27 23.88
C ASP A 279 -11.05 -15.98 23.15
N GLN A 280 -10.69 -15.89 21.88
CA GLN A 280 -11.05 -14.81 20.97
C GLN A 280 -11.75 -15.33 19.71
N ASP A 281 -12.23 -16.57 19.74
CA ASP A 281 -12.90 -17.23 18.60
C ASP A 281 -12.05 -17.29 17.30
N ILE A 282 -10.73 -17.19 17.41
CA ILE A 282 -9.81 -17.11 16.25
C ILE A 282 -9.51 -18.52 15.74
N VAL A 283 -9.70 -18.75 14.42
CA VAL A 283 -9.38 -20.01 13.76
C VAL A 283 -7.88 -20.30 13.81
N PHE A 284 -7.05 -19.38 13.39
CA PHE A 284 -5.59 -19.54 13.32
C PHE A 284 -4.88 -18.75 14.43
N CYS A 285 -5.12 -19.16 15.66
CA CYS A 285 -4.58 -18.53 16.85
C CYS A 285 -3.14 -18.95 17.16
N ASN A 286 -2.49 -18.22 18.06
CA ASN A 286 -1.27 -18.63 18.72
C ASN A 286 -1.54 -19.68 19.81
N ARG A 287 -0.49 -20.18 20.45
CA ARG A 287 -0.61 -21.22 21.51
C ARG A 287 -1.48 -20.84 22.72
N TYR A 288 -1.88 -19.58 22.85
CA TYR A 288 -2.69 -19.08 23.96
C TYR A 288 -4.07 -18.57 23.51
N GLY A 289 -4.51 -18.86 22.29
CA GLY A 289 -5.81 -18.42 21.76
C GLY A 289 -5.83 -17.03 21.12
N GLY A 290 -4.76 -16.24 21.24
CA GLY A 290 -4.67 -14.90 20.67
C GLY A 290 -4.13 -14.87 19.22
N TYR A 291 -3.99 -13.69 18.65
CA TYR A 291 -3.48 -13.53 17.28
C TYR A 291 -2.08 -14.08 17.09
N THR A 292 -1.87 -14.75 15.96
CA THR A 292 -0.56 -15.28 15.55
C THR A 292 0.33 -14.14 14.99
N GLU A 293 1.56 -14.05 15.52
CA GLU A 293 2.59 -13.14 14.98
C GLU A 293 2.99 -13.54 13.56
N ILE A 294 3.00 -12.54 12.66
CA ILE A 294 3.29 -12.75 11.24
C ILE A 294 4.69 -13.34 11.01
N SER A 295 5.67 -12.94 11.83
CA SER A 295 7.03 -13.48 11.77
C SER A 295 7.08 -14.98 12.02
N ASN A 296 6.34 -15.46 13.04
CA ASN A 296 6.28 -16.88 13.37
C ASN A 296 5.63 -17.70 12.27
N LEU A 297 4.54 -17.17 11.69
CA LEU A 297 3.89 -17.78 10.54
C LEU A 297 4.83 -17.90 9.33
N HIS A 298 5.65 -16.86 9.05
CA HIS A 298 6.64 -16.92 7.98
C HIS A 298 7.70 -17.98 8.21
N VAL A 299 8.27 -18.05 9.41
CA VAL A 299 9.28 -19.07 9.75
C VAL A 299 8.71 -20.48 9.61
N ALA A 300 7.51 -20.71 10.14
CA ALA A 300 6.86 -22.02 10.04
C ALA A 300 6.54 -22.38 8.57
N PHE A 301 6.05 -21.44 7.77
CA PHE A 301 5.80 -21.66 6.34
C PHE A 301 7.06 -22.04 5.57
N LYS A 302 8.20 -21.36 5.82
CA LYS A 302 9.48 -21.71 5.19
C LYS A 302 9.93 -23.14 5.48
N ARG A 303 9.77 -23.60 6.73
CA ARG A 303 10.07 -24.99 7.11
C ARG A 303 9.21 -26.00 6.34
N VAL A 304 7.92 -25.68 6.11
CA VAL A 304 7.05 -26.55 5.31
C VAL A 304 7.49 -26.58 3.85
N LEU A 305 7.87 -25.44 3.26
CA LEU A 305 8.41 -25.39 1.89
C LEU A 305 9.69 -26.20 1.74
N GLU A 306 10.63 -26.06 2.66
CA GLU A 306 11.88 -26.84 2.70
C GLU A 306 11.60 -28.35 2.79
N ARG A 307 10.70 -28.77 3.70
CA ARG A 307 10.29 -30.17 3.85
C ARG A 307 9.61 -30.73 2.60
N ALA A 308 8.88 -29.88 1.87
CA ALA A 308 8.22 -30.25 0.61
C ALA A 308 9.16 -30.23 -0.60
N GLY A 309 10.39 -29.75 -0.46
CA GLY A 309 11.32 -29.55 -1.59
C GLY A 309 10.80 -28.52 -2.61
N LEU A 310 10.06 -27.49 -2.14
CA LEU A 310 9.44 -26.49 -2.98
C LEU A 310 10.29 -25.19 -3.03
N PRO A 311 10.16 -24.40 -4.10
CA PRO A 311 10.87 -23.13 -4.21
C PRO A 311 10.48 -22.15 -3.08
N ASP A 312 11.40 -21.24 -2.76
CA ASP A 312 11.22 -20.23 -1.72
C ASP A 312 10.25 -19.13 -2.15
N ILE A 313 8.94 -19.37 -1.97
CA ILE A 313 7.86 -18.44 -2.27
C ILE A 313 7.40 -17.69 -1.01
N ARG A 314 6.69 -16.60 -1.23
CA ARG A 314 6.06 -15.84 -0.13
C ARG A 314 4.65 -16.38 0.16
N LEU A 315 4.17 -16.26 1.39
CA LEU A 315 2.78 -16.58 1.73
C LEU A 315 1.74 -15.93 0.81
N HIS A 316 2.02 -14.72 0.30
CA HIS A 316 1.11 -14.05 -0.62
C HIS A 316 1.07 -14.73 -2.00
N ASP A 317 2.12 -15.44 -2.36
CA ASP A 317 2.20 -16.14 -3.64
C ASP A 317 1.29 -17.39 -3.68
N LEU A 318 0.85 -17.91 -2.51
CA LEU A 318 -0.21 -18.93 -2.43
C LEU A 318 -1.53 -18.44 -3.03
N ARG A 319 -1.86 -17.16 -2.86
CA ARG A 319 -3.03 -16.55 -3.49
C ARG A 319 -2.87 -16.50 -5.01
N HIS A 320 -1.67 -16.21 -5.50
CA HIS A 320 -1.37 -16.28 -6.93
C HIS A 320 -1.45 -17.71 -7.45
N SER A 321 -0.97 -18.68 -6.66
CA SER A 321 -1.07 -20.11 -6.97
C SER A 321 -2.53 -20.55 -7.07
N ALA A 322 -3.37 -20.20 -6.10
CA ALA A 322 -4.81 -20.52 -6.14
C ALA A 322 -5.48 -19.97 -7.41
N ALA A 323 -5.19 -18.71 -7.76
CA ALA A 323 -5.75 -18.11 -8.96
C ALA A 323 -5.25 -18.78 -10.25
N SER A 324 -3.95 -19.09 -10.34
CA SER A 324 -3.37 -19.79 -11.51
C SER A 324 -3.97 -21.18 -11.67
N ILE A 325 -4.13 -21.93 -10.58
CA ILE A 325 -4.73 -23.26 -10.57
C ILE A 325 -6.19 -23.20 -11.05
N LEU A 326 -6.99 -22.30 -10.49
CA LEU A 326 -8.39 -22.15 -10.88
C LEU A 326 -8.54 -21.76 -12.36
N LEU A 327 -7.72 -20.85 -12.86
CA LEU A 327 -7.74 -20.46 -14.28
C LEU A 327 -7.27 -21.58 -15.19
N SER A 328 -6.25 -22.37 -14.81
CA SER A 328 -5.80 -23.53 -15.58
C SER A 328 -6.85 -24.66 -15.63
N MET A 329 -7.74 -24.71 -14.63
CA MET A 329 -8.91 -25.61 -14.64
C MET A 329 -10.08 -25.07 -15.50
N GLY A 330 -9.91 -23.93 -16.18
CA GLY A 330 -10.94 -23.33 -17.01
C GLY A 330 -12.02 -22.54 -16.25
N VAL A 331 -11.80 -22.25 -14.96
CA VAL A 331 -12.77 -21.45 -14.17
C VAL A 331 -12.81 -20.02 -14.73
N ASN A 332 -14.02 -19.51 -14.93
CA ASN A 332 -14.23 -18.17 -15.48
C ASN A 332 -13.47 -17.12 -14.66
N PRO A 333 -12.66 -16.24 -15.29
CA PRO A 333 -11.88 -15.20 -14.61
C PRO A 333 -12.73 -14.29 -13.71
N LYS A 334 -14.00 -14.10 -14.00
CA LYS A 334 -14.93 -13.33 -13.16
C LYS A 334 -15.20 -14.03 -11.83
N ILE A 335 -15.41 -15.34 -11.85
CA ILE A 335 -15.58 -16.16 -10.63
C ILE A 335 -14.30 -16.12 -9.79
N VAL A 336 -13.13 -16.26 -10.44
CA VAL A 336 -11.83 -16.16 -9.75
C VAL A 336 -11.64 -14.77 -9.13
N GLN A 337 -12.04 -13.70 -9.83
CA GLN A 337 -12.01 -12.33 -9.29
C GLN A 337 -12.85 -12.22 -8.02
N GLU A 338 -14.07 -12.74 -8.01
CA GLU A 338 -15.01 -12.69 -6.90
C GLU A 338 -14.51 -13.52 -5.71
N LEU A 339 -14.07 -14.76 -5.96
CA LEU A 339 -13.48 -15.64 -4.96
C LEU A 339 -12.30 -14.97 -4.26
N LEU A 340 -11.41 -14.36 -5.03
CA LEU A 340 -10.25 -13.66 -4.49
C LEU A 340 -10.61 -12.30 -3.85
N GLY A 341 -11.71 -11.66 -4.21
CA GLY A 341 -12.07 -10.30 -3.78
C GLY A 341 -11.12 -9.26 -4.39
N HIS A 342 -10.83 -9.35 -5.70
CA HIS A 342 -10.13 -8.30 -6.44
C HIS A 342 -11.11 -7.19 -6.81
N SER A 343 -10.72 -5.93 -6.56
CA SER A 343 -11.57 -4.76 -6.88
C SER A 343 -11.83 -4.58 -8.38
N HIS A 344 -10.91 -5.02 -9.22
CA HIS A 344 -11.00 -4.93 -10.68
C HIS A 344 -10.54 -6.24 -11.33
N ILE A 345 -11.26 -6.66 -12.39
CA ILE A 345 -10.92 -7.87 -13.13
C ILE A 345 -9.55 -7.76 -13.81
N SER A 346 -9.13 -6.55 -14.18
CA SER A 346 -7.81 -6.28 -14.77
C SER A 346 -6.64 -6.75 -13.88
N ILE A 347 -6.84 -6.82 -12.56
CA ILE A 347 -5.84 -7.37 -11.63
C ILE A 347 -5.68 -8.86 -11.87
N THR A 348 -6.79 -9.59 -11.99
CA THR A 348 -6.78 -11.03 -12.30
C THR A 348 -6.20 -11.29 -13.68
N LEU A 349 -6.69 -10.60 -14.71
CA LEU A 349 -6.23 -10.78 -16.09
C LEU A 349 -4.77 -10.39 -16.30
N GLY A 350 -4.31 -9.28 -15.70
CA GLY A 350 -2.94 -8.80 -15.86
C GLY A 350 -1.88 -9.67 -15.18
N ILE A 351 -2.27 -10.42 -14.14
CA ILE A 351 -1.35 -11.34 -13.44
C ILE A 351 -1.22 -12.67 -14.21
N TYR A 352 -2.27 -13.09 -14.91
CA TYR A 352 -2.38 -14.44 -15.50
C TYR A 352 -2.44 -14.44 -17.03
N SER A 353 -2.04 -13.35 -17.68
CA SER A 353 -1.99 -13.23 -19.12
C SER A 353 -1.19 -14.34 -19.83
N HIS A 354 -0.20 -14.93 -19.14
CA HIS A 354 0.60 -16.04 -19.65
C HIS A 354 -0.16 -17.38 -19.76
N ILE A 355 -1.32 -17.54 -19.09
CA ILE A 355 -2.14 -18.76 -19.14
C ILE A 355 -3.14 -18.70 -20.32
N PHE A 356 -3.50 -17.50 -20.81
CA PHE A 356 -4.49 -17.34 -21.86
C PHE A 356 -4.17 -18.03 -23.19
N PRO A 357 -2.89 -18.11 -23.65
CA PRO A 357 -2.60 -18.83 -24.89
C PRO A 357 -2.97 -20.31 -24.85
N SER A 358 -2.77 -21.00 -23.72
CA SER A 358 -3.20 -22.41 -23.57
C SER A 358 -4.71 -22.54 -23.53
N MET A 359 -5.40 -21.65 -22.81
CA MET A 359 -6.87 -21.61 -22.76
C MET A 359 -7.50 -21.36 -24.15
N GLN A 360 -6.88 -20.51 -24.98
CA GLN A 360 -7.33 -20.27 -26.34
C GLN A 360 -7.17 -21.53 -27.20
N LYS A 361 -6.05 -22.23 -27.07
CA LYS A 361 -5.82 -23.49 -27.78
C LYS A 361 -6.86 -24.55 -27.38
N ASP A 362 -7.09 -24.71 -26.07
CA ASP A 362 -8.08 -25.67 -25.55
C ASP A 362 -9.51 -25.30 -25.99
N ALA A 363 -9.84 -24.01 -26.06
CA ALA A 363 -11.12 -23.56 -26.56
C ALA A 363 -11.30 -23.89 -28.06
N MET A 364 -10.26 -23.69 -28.89
CA MET A 364 -10.30 -24.04 -30.31
C MET A 364 -10.37 -25.54 -30.49
N GLN A 365 -9.66 -26.33 -29.70
CA GLN A 365 -9.79 -27.79 -29.75
C GLN A 365 -11.22 -28.27 -29.45
N ARG A 366 -11.89 -27.67 -28.45
CA ARG A 366 -13.29 -27.96 -28.14
C ARG A 366 -14.25 -27.56 -29.29
N MET A 367 -13.91 -26.50 -30.03
CA MET A 367 -14.67 -26.14 -31.25
C MET A 367 -14.47 -27.18 -32.36
N ASP A 368 -13.22 -27.65 -32.55
CA ASP A 368 -12.93 -28.74 -33.50
C ASP A 368 -13.61 -30.04 -33.07
N ASP A 369 -13.62 -30.39 -31.80
CA ASP A 369 -14.32 -31.58 -31.27
C ASP A 369 -15.84 -31.47 -31.46
N LEU A 370 -16.42 -30.27 -31.40
CA LEU A 370 -17.86 -30.05 -31.53
C LEU A 370 -18.32 -30.00 -33.00
N PHE A 371 -17.51 -29.45 -33.89
CA PHE A 371 -17.88 -29.20 -35.27
C PHE A 371 -17.07 -29.99 -36.30
N GLY A 372 -15.92 -30.55 -35.90
CA GLY A 372 -15.03 -31.27 -36.81
C GLY A 372 -15.45 -32.72 -37.14
N GLU A 373 -16.47 -33.28 -36.46
CA GLU A 373 -16.98 -34.66 -36.75
C GLU A 373 -18.02 -34.74 -37.88
N ALA A 374 -18.35 -33.61 -38.51
CA ALA A 374 -19.39 -33.58 -39.55
C ALA A 374 -18.96 -34.12 -40.96
N ASP A 375 -17.68 -34.46 -41.15
CA ASP A 375 -17.13 -34.89 -42.44
C ASP A 375 -16.56 -36.32 -42.44
N LYS A 376 -17.10 -37.23 -41.61
CA LYS A 376 -16.76 -38.66 -41.65
C LYS A 376 -18.04 -39.51 -41.81
N GLU A 377 -18.70 -39.39 -42.94
CA GLU A 377 -19.52 -40.43 -43.56
C GLU A 377 -19.23 -40.52 -45.06
#